data_a0e129f64988d4a5b9c47b78e58ccf0a
#
_entry.id   a0e129f64988d4a5b9c47b78e58ccf0a
#
_cell.length_a   1.000
_cell.length_b   1.000
_cell.length_c   1.000
_cell.angle_alpha   90.00
_cell.angle_beta   90.00
_cell.angle_gamma   90.00
#
_symmetry.space_group_name_H-M   'P 1'
#
loop_
_entity.id
_entity.type
_entity.pdbx_description
1 polymer ?
#
loop_
_entity_poly.entity_id
_entity_poly.type
_entity_poly.pdbx_seq_one_letter_code
_entity_poly.pdbx_strand_id
1 'polypeptide(L)'
;MVSAKTVINAPTGLHARPAGELVALVKSFEGSVVKLATAARCVNASSMLSLLSLGLKAGTEVEISVEGGREQEALESVKSFIESLA
;
A
#
# COMPACT_ATOMS: atom_id res chain seq x y z
N MET A 1 -9.08 -0.77 -13.68
CA MET A 1 -8.12 -0.33 -12.66
C MET A 1 -8.69 0.85 -11.86
N VAL A 2 -8.52 0.81 -10.55
CA VAL A 2 -8.94 1.90 -9.65
C VAL A 2 -7.73 2.41 -8.90
N SER A 3 -7.75 3.67 -8.48
CA SER A 3 -6.66 4.25 -7.71
C SER A 3 -7.16 5.32 -6.75
N ALA A 4 -6.37 5.59 -5.72
CA ALA A 4 -6.64 6.65 -4.75
C ALA A 4 -5.33 7.10 -4.12
N LYS A 5 -5.29 8.32 -3.63
CA LYS A 5 -4.13 8.86 -2.94
C LYS A 5 -4.41 8.94 -1.45
N THR A 6 -3.38 8.71 -0.66
CA THR A 6 -3.45 8.87 0.79
C THR A 6 -2.07 9.29 1.31
N VAL A 7 -1.98 9.53 2.60
CA VAL A 7 -0.74 9.98 3.25
C VAL A 7 -0.40 9.00 4.37
N ILE A 8 0.89 8.70 4.48
CA ILE A 8 1.39 7.86 5.58
C ILE A 8 1.36 8.68 6.87
N ASN A 9 0.51 8.28 7.80
CA ASN A 9 0.35 8.99 9.08
C ASN A 9 1.13 8.36 10.23
N ALA A 10 1.65 7.15 10.04
CA ALA A 10 2.42 6.47 11.08
C ALA A 10 3.67 7.28 11.44
N PRO A 11 3.92 7.58 12.71
CA PRO A 11 5.08 8.39 13.11
C PRO A 11 6.41 7.82 12.65
N THR A 12 6.52 6.50 12.58
CA THR A 12 7.73 5.81 12.14
C THR A 12 7.68 5.42 10.65
N GLY A 13 6.61 5.83 9.95
CA GLY A 13 6.43 5.45 8.55
C GLY A 13 6.06 3.98 8.38
N LEU A 14 6.21 3.48 7.16
CA LEU A 14 5.93 2.09 6.85
C LEU A 14 7.22 1.28 7.02
N HIS A 15 7.39 0.68 8.20
CA HIS A 15 8.55 -0.17 8.49
C HIS A 15 8.16 -1.65 8.42
N ALA A 16 9.07 -2.54 8.86
CA ALA A 16 8.93 -3.99 8.64
C ALA A 16 7.60 -4.58 9.12
N ARG A 17 7.14 -4.21 10.31
CA ARG A 17 5.93 -4.80 10.88
C ARG A 17 4.66 -4.42 10.11
N PRO A 18 4.34 -3.14 9.91
CA PRO A 18 3.18 -2.77 9.10
C PRO A 18 3.33 -3.18 7.64
N ALA A 19 4.56 -3.19 7.09
CA ALA A 19 4.77 -3.65 5.73
C ALA A 19 4.39 -5.13 5.57
N GLY A 20 4.77 -5.96 6.54
CA GLY A 20 4.38 -7.38 6.55
C GLY A 20 2.88 -7.58 6.62
N GLU A 21 2.20 -6.78 7.45
CA GLU A 21 0.75 -6.83 7.57
C GLU A 21 0.07 -6.38 6.26
N LEU A 22 0.60 -5.37 5.62
CA LEU A 22 0.07 -4.89 4.34
C LEU A 22 0.23 -5.96 3.25
N VAL A 23 1.39 -6.61 3.20
CA VAL A 23 1.62 -7.70 2.24
C VAL A 23 0.60 -8.83 2.43
N ALA A 24 0.33 -9.21 3.68
CA ALA A 24 -0.65 -10.24 3.99
C ALA A 24 -2.05 -9.83 3.53
N LEU A 25 -2.43 -8.57 3.77
CA LEU A 25 -3.71 -8.03 3.33
C LEU A 25 -3.84 -8.07 1.81
N VAL A 26 -2.82 -7.60 1.11
CA VAL A 26 -2.80 -7.58 -0.36
C VAL A 26 -2.93 -9.00 -0.93
N LYS A 27 -2.22 -9.95 -0.35
CA LYS A 27 -2.26 -11.33 -0.82
C LYS A 27 -3.60 -12.01 -0.57
N SER A 28 -4.42 -11.48 0.33
CA SER A 28 -5.76 -12.02 0.57
C SER A 28 -6.73 -11.66 -0.57
N PHE A 29 -6.39 -10.72 -1.42
CA PHE A 29 -7.19 -10.35 -2.60
C PHE A 29 -6.64 -11.03 -3.83
N GLU A 30 -6.91 -12.32 -3.97
CA GLU A 30 -6.47 -13.10 -5.13
C GLU A 30 -7.05 -12.51 -6.43
N GLY A 31 -6.23 -12.47 -7.47
CA GLY A 31 -6.62 -11.92 -8.76
C GLY A 31 -6.49 -10.42 -8.87
N SER A 32 -6.17 -9.73 -7.78
CA SER A 32 -5.95 -8.29 -7.78
C SER A 32 -4.45 -7.98 -7.68
N VAL A 33 -3.99 -7.04 -8.47
CA VAL A 33 -2.61 -6.54 -8.40
C VAL A 33 -2.65 -5.17 -7.75
N VAL A 34 -2.01 -5.04 -6.59
CA VAL A 34 -1.97 -3.79 -5.84
C VAL A 34 -0.58 -3.19 -5.95
N LYS A 35 -0.51 -1.91 -6.31
CA LYS A 35 0.74 -1.18 -6.41
C LYS A 35 0.68 0.09 -5.59
N LEU A 36 1.82 0.47 -5.03
CA LEU A 36 1.99 1.74 -4.32
C LEU A 36 3.01 2.58 -5.05
N ALA A 37 2.69 3.83 -5.26
CA ALA A 37 3.56 4.76 -5.97
C ALA A 37 3.78 6.04 -5.19
N THR A 38 5.01 6.53 -5.24
CA THR A 38 5.36 7.87 -4.75
C THR A 38 5.83 8.68 -5.95
N ALA A 39 6.22 9.93 -5.72
CA ALA A 39 6.81 10.75 -6.78
C ALA A 39 8.07 10.11 -7.36
N ALA A 40 8.77 9.29 -6.58
CA ALA A 40 10.04 8.70 -6.99
C ALA A 40 9.88 7.37 -7.74
N ARG A 41 8.95 6.51 -7.34
CA ARG A 41 8.84 5.17 -7.94
C ARG A 41 7.52 4.50 -7.59
N CYS A 42 7.23 3.42 -8.34
CA CYS A 42 6.05 2.58 -8.14
C CYS A 42 6.51 1.15 -7.87
N VAL A 43 5.94 0.51 -6.87
CA VAL A 43 6.30 -0.87 -6.51
C VAL A 43 5.06 -1.72 -6.30
N ASN A 44 5.23 -3.04 -6.39
CA ASN A 44 4.16 -3.99 -6.14
C ASN A 44 4.01 -4.21 -4.64
N ALA A 45 2.81 -4.02 -4.12
CA ALA A 45 2.54 -4.13 -2.69
C ALA A 45 2.54 -5.57 -2.16
N SER A 46 2.65 -6.57 -3.04
CA SER A 46 2.77 -7.96 -2.61
C SER A 46 4.21 -8.35 -2.27
N SER A 47 5.16 -7.44 -2.48
CA SER A 47 6.57 -7.68 -2.17
C SER A 47 7.00 -6.81 -0.98
N MET A 48 7.31 -7.46 0.13
CA MET A 48 7.75 -6.76 1.33
C MET A 48 9.05 -6.00 1.11
N LEU A 49 9.99 -6.63 0.39
CA LEU A 49 11.26 -5.98 0.08
C LEU A 49 11.06 -4.71 -0.73
N SER A 50 10.17 -4.75 -1.72
CA SER A 50 9.84 -3.58 -2.53
C SER A 50 9.21 -2.47 -1.70
N LEU A 51 8.29 -2.81 -0.80
CA LEU A 51 7.66 -1.85 0.09
C LEU A 51 8.68 -1.16 0.99
N LEU A 52 9.58 -1.94 1.57
CA LEU A 52 10.61 -1.37 2.44
C LEU A 52 11.58 -0.50 1.66
N SER A 53 11.89 -0.87 0.42
CA SER A 53 12.80 -0.09 -0.42
C SER A 53 12.20 1.24 -0.88
N LEU A 54 10.87 1.36 -0.83
CA LEU A 54 10.20 2.60 -1.21
C LEU A 54 10.44 3.73 -0.20
N GLY A 55 10.77 3.39 1.03
CA GLY A 55 11.13 4.37 2.05
C GLY A 55 9.97 5.27 2.46
N LEU A 56 8.80 4.68 2.69
CA LEU A 56 7.60 5.44 3.08
C LEU A 56 7.72 5.98 4.49
N LYS A 57 7.89 7.29 4.59
CA LYS A 57 8.02 8.00 5.87
C LYS A 57 6.72 8.70 6.23
N ALA A 58 6.58 9.11 7.49
CA ALA A 58 5.44 9.90 7.93
C ALA A 58 5.32 11.16 7.05
N GLY A 59 4.11 11.44 6.60
CA GLY A 59 3.84 12.58 5.74
C GLY A 59 4.04 12.33 4.25
N THR A 60 4.50 11.15 3.85
CA THR A 60 4.68 10.81 2.44
C THR A 60 3.32 10.56 1.78
N GLU A 61 3.05 11.25 0.66
CA GLU A 61 1.88 10.96 -0.15
C GLU A 61 2.15 9.73 -1.00
N VAL A 62 1.19 8.82 -1.01
CA VAL A 62 1.28 7.59 -1.77
C VAL A 62 0.01 7.38 -2.57
N GLU A 63 0.16 6.92 -3.82
CA GLU A 63 -0.98 6.54 -4.65
C GLU A 63 -1.09 5.02 -4.66
N ILE A 64 -2.30 4.55 -4.33
CA ILE A 64 -2.62 3.12 -4.35
C ILE A 64 -3.34 2.84 -5.66
N SER A 65 -2.87 1.87 -6.44
CA SER A 65 -3.57 1.41 -7.64
C SER A 65 -3.86 -0.07 -7.55
N VAL A 66 -5.04 -0.46 -7.99
CA VAL A 66 -5.46 -1.86 -7.98
C VAL A 66 -6.02 -2.22 -9.33
N GLU A 67 -5.59 -3.35 -9.86
CA GLU A 67 -6.05 -3.86 -11.15
C GLU A 67 -6.47 -5.32 -11.00
N GLY A 68 -7.65 -5.63 -11.54
CA GLY A 68 -8.17 -6.99 -11.59
C GLY A 68 -8.88 -7.44 -10.31
N GLY A 69 -9.67 -8.50 -10.43
CA GLY A 69 -10.38 -9.06 -9.29
C GLY A 69 -11.32 -8.07 -8.61
N ARG A 70 -11.30 -8.06 -7.30
CA ARG A 70 -12.12 -7.16 -6.49
C ARG A 70 -11.44 -5.82 -6.28
N GLU A 71 -11.22 -5.10 -7.37
CA GLU A 71 -10.45 -3.85 -7.38
C GLU A 71 -10.89 -2.84 -6.32
N GLN A 72 -12.17 -2.52 -6.31
CA GLN A 72 -12.68 -1.49 -5.41
C GLN A 72 -12.55 -1.89 -3.95
N GLU A 73 -12.87 -3.13 -3.64
CA GLU A 73 -12.78 -3.65 -2.29
C GLU A 73 -11.33 -3.68 -1.80
N ALA A 74 -10.42 -4.12 -2.66
CA ALA A 74 -9.00 -4.16 -2.34
C ALA A 74 -8.46 -2.74 -2.12
N LEU A 75 -8.83 -1.79 -2.97
CA LEU A 75 -8.41 -0.41 -2.85
C LEU A 75 -8.86 0.19 -1.52
N GLU A 76 -10.12 0.00 -1.16
CA GLU A 76 -10.65 0.52 0.09
C GLU A 76 -9.98 -0.12 1.31
N SER A 77 -9.73 -1.41 1.26
CA SER A 77 -9.07 -2.12 2.35
C SER A 77 -7.63 -1.64 2.55
N VAL A 78 -6.88 -1.49 1.48
CA VAL A 78 -5.49 -1.02 1.54
C VAL A 78 -5.43 0.43 2.01
N LYS A 79 -6.29 1.28 1.47
CA LYS A 79 -6.34 2.69 1.87
C LYS A 79 -6.68 2.82 3.36
N SER A 80 -7.68 2.09 3.81
CA SER A 80 -8.11 2.08 5.21
C SER A 80 -6.98 1.60 6.13
N PHE A 81 -6.28 0.56 5.72
CA PHE A 81 -5.14 0.04 6.47
C PHE A 81 -4.07 1.12 6.64
N ILE A 82 -3.70 1.79 5.56
CA ILE A 82 -2.66 2.83 5.60
C ILE A 82 -3.10 3.99 6.48
N GLU A 83 -4.35 4.41 6.35
CA GLU A 83 -4.88 5.53 7.13
C GLU A 83 -5.03 5.20 8.61
N SER A 84 -5.14 3.93 8.95
CA SER A 84 -5.26 3.50 10.35
C SER A 84 -3.93 3.37 11.07
N LEU A 85 -2.82 3.44 10.34
CA LEU A 85 -1.49 3.40 10.95
C LEU A 85 -1.24 4.69 11.72
N ALA A 86 -0.94 4.58 12.98
CA ALA A 86 -0.76 5.74 13.86
C ALA A 86 0.62 5.76 14.51
#